data_c528c8a3be38ce648409630e272f38bb
#
_entry.id   c528c8a3be38ce648409630e272f38bb
#
_cell.length_a   1.000
_cell.length_b   1.000
_cell.length_c   1.000
_cell.angle_alpha   90.00
_cell.angle_beta   90.00
_cell.angle_gamma   90.00
#
_symmetry.space_group_name_H-M   'P 1'
#
loop_
_entity.id
_entity.type
_entity.pdbx_description
1 polymer ?
#
loop_
_entity_poly.entity_id
_entity_poly.type
_entity_poly.pdbx_seq_one_letter_code
_entity_poly.pdbx_strand_id
1 'polypeptide(L)'
;MTKMKEQNVSGGESVILHLDDWEHLEEMSKDPVGQQNFIWGSPKSKNIEYKVEHPVFINDSKGMPTISYIDQFPEPKNMEQGLYLQKLSDCLEESKNKIIFPLSVGSTIFSNNYFWLHGRKPFVEHSGLSRELLRIRGTFFSH
;
A
#
# COMPACT_ATOMS: atom_id res chain seq x y z
N MET A 1 25.47 8.71 -5.88
CA MET A 1 24.41 9.32 -6.73
C MET A 1 24.49 8.69 -8.11
N THR A 2 23.76 7.60 -8.32
CA THR A 2 23.84 6.84 -9.58
C THR A 2 22.83 7.45 -10.55
N LYS A 3 23.32 8.06 -11.62
CA LYS A 3 22.48 8.54 -12.72
C LYS A 3 21.86 7.34 -13.41
N MET A 4 20.55 7.17 -13.29
CA MET A 4 19.82 6.27 -14.19
C MET A 4 19.95 6.84 -15.60
N LYS A 5 20.54 6.06 -16.52
CA LYS A 5 20.34 6.31 -17.95
C LYS A 5 18.88 5.94 -18.28
N GLU A 6 18.13 6.89 -18.82
CA GLU A 6 16.83 6.64 -19.42
C GLU A 6 17.02 5.65 -20.59
N GLN A 7 16.86 4.38 -20.30
CA GLN A 7 16.59 3.38 -21.30
C GLN A 7 15.15 2.94 -21.08
N ASN A 8 14.44 2.66 -22.16
CA ASN A 8 13.06 2.15 -22.19
C ASN A 8 12.95 0.81 -21.47
N VAL A 9 13.05 0.82 -20.16
CA VAL A 9 12.87 -0.35 -19.30
C VAL A 9 11.40 -0.38 -18.92
N SER A 10 10.66 -1.31 -19.46
CA SER A 10 9.28 -1.57 -19.06
C SER A 10 9.29 -2.27 -17.69
N GLY A 11 8.43 -1.83 -16.80
CA GLY A 11 8.26 -2.39 -15.48
C GLY A 11 8.80 -1.50 -14.36
N GLY A 12 8.36 -1.79 -13.15
CA GLY A 12 8.71 -1.04 -11.96
C GLY A 12 8.02 0.32 -11.82
N GLU A 13 6.99 0.60 -12.63
CA GLU A 13 6.18 1.79 -12.52
C GLU A 13 5.53 1.86 -11.14
N SER A 14 5.38 3.08 -10.63
CA SER A 14 4.61 3.33 -9.42
C SER A 14 3.13 3.22 -9.71
N VAL A 15 2.41 2.62 -8.79
CA VAL A 15 0.95 2.49 -8.84
C VAL A 15 0.39 3.17 -7.60
N ILE A 16 -0.60 4.03 -7.77
CA ILE A 16 -1.33 4.65 -6.66
C ILE A 16 -2.83 4.52 -6.88
N LEU A 17 -3.57 4.46 -5.78
CA LEU A 17 -5.02 4.43 -5.77
C LEU A 17 -5.51 5.26 -4.58
N HIS A 18 -6.37 6.27 -4.84
CA HIS A 18 -7.06 6.97 -3.77
C HIS A 18 -8.25 6.15 -3.30
N LEU A 19 -8.56 6.16 -2.01
CA LEU A 19 -9.68 5.39 -1.48
C LEU A 19 -11.01 5.80 -2.11
N ASP A 20 -11.27 7.10 -2.27
CA ASP A 20 -12.53 7.58 -2.85
C ASP A 20 -12.74 7.17 -4.31
N ASP A 21 -11.65 6.85 -5.02
CA ASP A 21 -11.69 6.38 -6.40
C ASP A 21 -11.79 4.84 -6.49
N TRP A 22 -11.70 4.14 -5.35
CA TRP A 22 -11.74 2.70 -5.34
C TRP A 22 -13.18 2.18 -5.31
N GLU A 23 -13.54 1.42 -6.33
CA GLU A 23 -14.90 0.95 -6.59
C GLU A 23 -15.48 0.09 -5.47
N HIS A 24 -14.62 -0.59 -4.69
CA HIS A 24 -14.99 -1.51 -3.63
C HIS A 24 -14.88 -0.93 -2.22
N LEU A 25 -14.60 0.38 -2.10
CA LEU A 25 -14.40 1.02 -0.78
C LEU A 25 -15.58 0.79 0.16
N GLU A 26 -16.80 1.05 -0.32
CA GLU A 26 -18.00 0.95 0.52
C GLU A 26 -18.22 -0.47 1.02
N GLU A 27 -18.12 -1.45 0.14
CA GLU A 27 -18.28 -2.86 0.47
C GLU A 27 -17.24 -3.31 1.48
N MET A 28 -15.95 -3.05 1.20
CA MET A 28 -14.85 -3.55 2.01
C MET A 28 -14.70 -2.82 3.36
N SER A 29 -14.98 -1.52 3.41
CA SER A 29 -14.87 -0.75 4.66
C SER A 29 -16.03 -0.97 5.62
N LYS A 30 -17.23 -1.33 5.11
CA LYS A 30 -18.40 -1.64 5.93
C LYS A 30 -18.46 -3.09 6.38
N ASP A 31 -17.63 -3.97 5.82
CA ASP A 31 -17.56 -5.35 6.26
C ASP A 31 -17.03 -5.41 7.70
N PRO A 32 -17.78 -6.03 8.65
CA PRO A 32 -17.37 -6.12 10.04
C PRO A 32 -16.01 -6.81 10.24
N VAL A 33 -15.62 -7.71 9.32
CA VAL A 33 -14.32 -8.40 9.38
C VAL A 33 -13.17 -7.40 9.19
N GLY A 34 -13.33 -6.44 8.27
CA GLY A 34 -12.31 -5.40 8.02
C GLY A 34 -12.05 -4.48 9.21
N GLN A 35 -13.00 -4.43 10.16
CA GLN A 35 -12.91 -3.65 11.41
C GLN A 35 -12.39 -4.47 12.58
N GLN A 36 -12.17 -5.78 12.42
CA GLN A 36 -11.52 -6.61 13.43
C GLN A 36 -10.01 -6.39 13.44
N ASN A 37 -9.38 -6.66 14.58
CA ASN A 37 -7.92 -6.62 14.67
C ASN A 37 -7.28 -7.81 13.96
N PHE A 38 -6.47 -7.52 12.97
CA PHE A 38 -5.54 -8.45 12.34
C PHE A 38 -4.18 -8.36 13.01
N ILE A 39 -3.40 -9.41 12.92
CA ILE A 39 -2.00 -9.41 13.33
C ILE A 39 -1.15 -8.92 12.15
N TRP A 40 -0.30 -7.93 12.38
CA TRP A 40 0.60 -7.39 11.37
C TRP A 40 2.04 -7.68 11.73
N GLY A 41 2.71 -8.39 10.84
CA GLY A 41 4.14 -8.60 10.92
C GLY A 41 4.94 -7.45 10.29
N SER A 42 6.24 -7.65 10.20
CA SER A 42 7.13 -6.74 9.48
C SER A 42 8.16 -7.51 8.66
N PRO A 43 8.74 -6.87 7.61
CA PRO A 43 9.79 -7.52 6.84
C PRO A 43 10.99 -7.84 7.72
N LYS A 44 11.59 -9.01 7.54
CA LYS A 44 12.80 -9.43 8.25
C LYS A 44 13.96 -8.41 8.15
N SER A 45 14.01 -7.70 7.01
CA SER A 45 15.01 -6.66 6.75
C SER A 45 14.95 -5.45 7.70
N LYS A 46 13.85 -5.29 8.46
CA LYS A 46 13.67 -4.20 9.43
C LYS A 46 14.08 -4.56 10.84
N ASN A 47 14.44 -5.83 11.10
CA ASN A 47 14.79 -6.32 12.45
C ASN A 47 13.75 -5.98 13.52
N ILE A 48 12.46 -5.96 13.16
CA ILE A 48 11.35 -5.70 14.07
C ILE A 48 10.72 -7.05 14.41
N GLU A 49 10.87 -7.49 15.65
CA GLU A 49 10.40 -8.80 16.12
C GLU A 49 8.95 -8.75 16.65
N TYR A 50 8.48 -7.58 17.06
CA TYR A 50 7.12 -7.46 17.58
C TYR A 50 6.09 -7.36 16.44
N LYS A 51 4.92 -7.91 16.72
CA LYS A 51 3.73 -7.80 15.89
C LYS A 51 2.79 -6.76 16.51
N VAL A 52 2.01 -6.10 15.68
CA VAL A 52 0.97 -5.19 16.13
C VAL A 52 -0.40 -5.71 15.73
N GLU A 53 -1.40 -5.41 16.54
CA GLU A 53 -2.80 -5.71 16.21
C GLU A 53 -3.50 -4.41 15.80
N HIS A 54 -4.12 -4.44 14.61
CA HIS A 54 -4.79 -3.27 14.05
C HIS A 54 -5.81 -3.71 13.00
N PRO A 55 -6.99 -3.08 12.89
CA PRO A 55 -7.92 -3.34 11.82
C PRO A 55 -7.42 -2.83 10.48
N VAL A 56 -7.98 -3.36 9.39
CA VAL A 56 -7.71 -2.87 8.03
C VAL A 56 -8.33 -1.48 7.86
N PHE A 57 -9.59 -1.31 8.30
CA PHE A 57 -10.31 -0.05 8.20
C PHE A 57 -10.62 0.54 9.56
N ILE A 58 -10.42 1.86 9.67
CA ILE A 58 -10.85 2.69 10.80
C ILE A 58 -11.47 3.97 10.21
N ASN A 59 -12.52 4.46 10.83
CA ASN A 59 -13.05 5.77 10.47
C ASN A 59 -12.23 6.87 11.14
N ASP A 60 -11.95 7.91 10.40
CA ASP A 60 -11.33 9.13 10.94
C ASP A 60 -12.34 9.94 11.81
N SER A 61 -11.89 11.08 12.33
CA SER A 61 -12.73 11.96 13.16
C SER A 61 -13.95 12.54 12.45
N LYS A 62 -14.00 12.45 11.11
CA LYS A 62 -15.11 12.89 10.27
C LYS A 62 -16.00 11.74 9.81
N GLY A 63 -15.71 10.52 10.25
CA GLY A 63 -16.43 9.31 9.87
C GLY A 63 -16.03 8.74 8.49
N MET A 64 -14.95 9.24 7.89
CA MET A 64 -14.44 8.74 6.63
C MET A 64 -13.56 7.51 6.85
N PRO A 65 -13.72 6.44 6.05
CA PRO A 65 -12.87 5.26 6.18
C PRO A 65 -11.44 5.59 5.80
N THR A 66 -10.51 5.14 6.63
CA THR A 66 -9.07 5.14 6.37
C THR A 66 -8.58 3.71 6.31
N ILE A 67 -7.53 3.46 5.56
CA ILE A 67 -6.99 2.11 5.38
C ILE A 67 -5.58 1.98 5.97
N SER A 68 -5.36 0.85 6.64
CA SER A 68 -4.03 0.40 7.05
C SER A 68 -3.81 -1.00 6.49
N TYR A 69 -3.13 -1.09 5.35
CA TYR A 69 -2.95 -2.35 4.65
C TYR A 69 -1.58 -2.46 3.99
N ILE A 70 -0.96 -3.63 4.13
CA ILE A 70 0.23 -4.04 3.41
C ILE A 70 0.05 -5.52 3.07
N ASP A 71 -0.14 -5.84 1.82
CA ASP A 71 -0.53 -7.15 1.32
C ASP A 71 0.33 -8.32 1.83
N GLN A 72 1.59 -8.10 2.09
CA GLN A 72 2.56 -9.14 2.44
C GLN A 72 2.61 -9.48 3.94
N PHE A 73 1.98 -8.72 4.82
CA PHE A 73 2.24 -8.82 6.26
C PHE A 73 1.04 -9.06 7.18
N PRO A 74 -0.22 -9.12 6.71
CA PRO A 74 -1.32 -9.49 7.58
C PRO A 74 -1.29 -10.99 7.85
N GLU A 75 -1.47 -11.36 9.11
CA GLU A 75 -1.65 -12.73 9.54
C GLU A 75 -3.11 -12.91 9.99
N PRO A 76 -3.92 -13.65 9.24
CA PRO A 76 -5.31 -13.90 9.64
C PRO A 76 -5.36 -14.83 10.87
N LYS A 77 -6.23 -14.51 11.82
CA LYS A 77 -6.45 -15.33 13.02
C LYS A 77 -7.36 -16.53 12.77
N ASN A 78 -8.14 -16.47 11.70
CA ASN A 78 -9.13 -17.50 11.33
C ASN A 78 -9.41 -17.47 9.82
N MET A 79 -10.23 -18.43 9.36
CA MET A 79 -10.59 -18.57 7.96
C MET A 79 -11.35 -17.36 7.42
N GLU A 80 -12.23 -16.75 8.21
CA GLU A 80 -13.03 -15.60 7.81
C GLU A 80 -12.13 -14.39 7.49
N GLN A 81 -11.16 -14.11 8.36
CA GLN A 81 -10.15 -13.08 8.10
C GLN A 81 -9.28 -13.40 6.89
N GLY A 82 -8.94 -14.67 6.68
CA GLY A 82 -8.18 -15.10 5.49
C GLY A 82 -8.94 -14.85 4.20
N LEU A 83 -10.21 -15.20 4.14
CA LEU A 83 -11.07 -14.96 2.97
C LEU A 83 -11.28 -13.47 2.72
N TYR A 84 -11.44 -12.68 3.78
CA TYR A 84 -11.56 -11.22 3.66
C TYR A 84 -10.30 -10.60 3.07
N LEU A 85 -9.12 -10.98 3.55
CA LEU A 85 -7.83 -10.47 3.04
C LEU A 85 -7.61 -10.86 1.57
N GLN A 86 -7.98 -12.09 1.19
CA GLN A 86 -7.91 -12.51 -0.20
C GLN A 86 -8.83 -11.67 -1.08
N LYS A 87 -10.10 -11.51 -0.69
CA LYS A 87 -11.06 -10.66 -1.41
C LYS A 87 -10.58 -9.21 -1.52
N LEU A 88 -10.02 -8.66 -0.44
CA LEU A 88 -9.45 -7.31 -0.44
C LEU A 88 -8.31 -7.17 -1.45
N SER A 89 -7.38 -8.13 -1.45
CA SER A 89 -6.26 -8.15 -2.41
C SER A 89 -6.78 -8.23 -3.85
N ASP A 90 -7.71 -9.13 -4.14
CA ASP A 90 -8.30 -9.31 -5.47
C ASP A 90 -9.01 -8.01 -5.92
N CYS A 91 -9.84 -7.40 -5.08
CA CYS A 91 -10.52 -6.14 -5.38
C CYS A 91 -9.56 -4.97 -5.63
N LEU A 92 -8.43 -4.92 -4.92
CA LEU A 92 -7.38 -3.92 -5.15
C LEU A 92 -6.66 -4.17 -6.48
N GLU A 93 -6.37 -5.44 -6.80
CA GLU A 93 -5.72 -5.80 -8.07
C GLU A 93 -6.63 -5.56 -9.28
N GLU A 94 -7.93 -5.74 -9.16
CA GLU A 94 -8.91 -5.54 -10.24
C GLU A 94 -9.33 -4.08 -10.45
N SER A 95 -9.03 -3.18 -9.50
CA SER A 95 -9.42 -1.77 -9.60
C SER A 95 -8.94 -1.14 -10.90
N LYS A 96 -9.86 -0.48 -11.60
CA LYS A 96 -9.59 0.20 -12.88
C LYS A 96 -9.12 1.65 -12.68
N ASN A 97 -9.30 2.20 -11.48
CA ASN A 97 -8.99 3.58 -11.16
C ASN A 97 -7.55 3.77 -10.63
N LYS A 98 -6.72 2.73 -10.73
CA LYS A 98 -5.29 2.83 -10.42
C LYS A 98 -4.59 3.78 -11.38
N ILE A 99 -3.82 4.71 -10.84
CA ILE A 99 -2.94 5.59 -11.62
C ILE A 99 -1.55 4.94 -11.67
N ILE A 100 -1.07 4.71 -12.88
CA ILE A 100 0.22 4.05 -13.13
C ILE A 100 1.12 5.06 -13.83
N PHE A 101 2.30 5.29 -13.28
CA PHE A 101 3.25 6.25 -13.83
C PHE A 101 4.70 5.88 -13.53
N PRO A 102 5.63 6.23 -14.41
CA PRO A 102 7.05 6.14 -14.13
C PRO A 102 7.44 7.25 -13.13
N LEU A 103 8.15 6.88 -12.07
CA LEU A 103 8.76 7.87 -11.18
C LEU A 103 10.15 8.18 -11.69
N SER A 104 10.31 9.33 -12.35
CA SER A 104 11.58 9.79 -12.90
C SER A 104 12.60 10.09 -11.79
N VAL A 105 13.88 10.03 -12.14
CA VAL A 105 14.96 10.41 -11.20
C VAL A 105 14.80 11.88 -10.79
N GLY A 106 14.85 12.14 -9.48
CA GLY A 106 14.66 13.46 -8.91
C GLY A 106 13.19 13.82 -8.63
N SER A 107 12.24 12.98 -9.04
CA SER A 107 10.82 13.19 -8.70
C SER A 107 10.54 12.77 -7.26
N THR A 108 9.60 13.48 -6.63
CA THR A 108 9.14 13.19 -5.27
C THR A 108 7.62 13.05 -5.27
N ILE A 109 7.10 12.06 -4.55
CA ILE A 109 5.68 11.88 -4.30
C ILE A 109 5.42 12.17 -2.83
N PHE A 110 4.42 13.00 -2.57
CA PHE A 110 3.84 13.20 -1.25
C PHE A 110 2.45 12.58 -1.22
N SER A 111 2.20 11.67 -0.31
CA SER A 111 0.89 11.02 -0.17
C SER A 111 0.50 10.90 1.29
N ASN A 112 -0.80 11.05 1.57
CA ASN A 112 -1.37 10.70 2.86
C ASN A 112 -1.69 9.21 2.87
N ASN A 113 -0.89 8.41 3.58
CA ASN A 113 -1.01 6.94 3.60
C ASN A 113 -2.32 6.42 4.21
N TYR A 114 -3.15 7.25 4.82
CA TYR A 114 -4.47 6.86 5.31
C TYR A 114 -5.52 6.79 4.19
N PHE A 115 -5.27 7.51 3.09
CA PHE A 115 -6.21 7.61 1.96
C PHE A 115 -5.61 7.15 0.63
N TRP A 116 -4.29 7.01 0.55
CA TRP A 116 -3.59 6.60 -0.66
C TRP A 116 -2.91 5.26 -0.48
N LEU A 117 -3.33 4.29 -1.26
CA LEU A 117 -2.61 3.05 -1.47
C LEU A 117 -1.52 3.25 -2.51
N HIS A 118 -0.41 2.57 -2.33
CA HIS A 118 0.69 2.63 -3.28
C HIS A 118 1.31 1.24 -3.46
N GLY A 119 1.67 0.97 -4.67
CA GLY A 119 2.30 -0.26 -5.10
C GLY A 119 3.34 -0.02 -6.18
N ARG A 120 3.87 -1.10 -6.70
CA ARG A 120 4.85 -1.09 -7.77
C ARG A 120 4.60 -2.26 -8.71
N LYS A 121 4.66 -2.02 -10.02
CA LYS A 121 4.63 -3.10 -10.98
C LYS A 121 5.90 -3.95 -10.91
N PRO A 122 5.82 -5.24 -11.29
CA PRO A 122 6.99 -6.09 -11.39
C PRO A 122 8.10 -5.42 -12.20
N PHE A 123 9.33 -5.63 -11.77
CA PHE A 123 10.52 -5.09 -12.41
C PHE A 123 11.35 -6.25 -12.95
N VAL A 124 11.77 -6.14 -14.21
CA VAL A 124 12.72 -7.07 -14.79
C VAL A 124 14.13 -6.58 -14.49
N GLU A 125 14.89 -7.38 -13.77
CA GLU A 125 16.29 -7.03 -13.45
C GLU A 125 17.13 -6.98 -14.74
N HIS A 126 17.81 -5.86 -14.93
CA HIS A 126 18.81 -5.70 -15.98
C HIS A 126 20.17 -5.41 -15.34
N SER A 127 21.21 -6.10 -15.83
CA SER A 127 22.57 -5.83 -15.39
C SER A 127 22.95 -4.37 -15.65
N GLY A 128 23.34 -3.65 -14.63
CA GLY A 128 23.76 -2.25 -14.73
C GLY A 128 22.65 -1.21 -14.48
N LEU A 129 21.42 -1.63 -14.19
CA LEU A 129 20.35 -0.73 -13.77
C LEU A 129 20.02 -0.94 -12.30
N SER A 130 20.07 0.13 -11.53
CA SER A 130 19.61 0.15 -10.14
C SER A 130 18.65 1.30 -9.92
N ARG A 131 17.62 1.08 -9.11
CA ARG A 131 16.71 2.12 -8.67
C ARG A 131 16.72 2.17 -7.15
N GLU A 132 17.08 3.34 -6.65
CA GLU A 132 17.02 3.63 -5.22
C GLU A 132 15.85 4.59 -4.95
N LEU A 133 15.01 4.24 -3.97
CA LEU A 133 13.91 5.07 -3.50
C LEU A 133 14.19 5.46 -2.05
N LEU A 134 14.32 6.75 -1.81
CA LEU A 134 14.34 7.28 -0.45
C LEU A 134 12.89 7.46 0.02
N ARG A 135 12.57 6.87 1.16
CA ARG A 135 11.27 7.00 1.81
C ARG A 135 11.39 7.71 3.15
N ILE A 136 10.68 8.81 3.28
CA ILE A 136 10.55 9.55 4.54
C ILE A 136 9.10 9.45 4.99
N ARG A 137 8.89 9.17 6.28
CA ARG A 137 7.57 9.19 6.91
C ARG A 137 7.55 10.29 7.94
N GLY A 138 6.46 11.02 8.00
CA GLY A 138 6.23 12.08 8.97
C GLY A 138 4.77 12.17 9.34
N THR A 139 4.49 12.82 10.44
CA THR A 139 3.14 13.17 10.90
C THR A 139 3.05 14.68 10.91
N PHE A 140 1.96 15.22 10.37
CA PHE A 140 1.66 16.64 10.48
C PHE A 140 0.92 16.88 11.78
N PHE A 141 1.43 17.78 12.61
CA PHE A 141 0.74 18.26 13.80
C PHE A 141 0.12 19.61 13.45
N SER A 142 -1.18 19.76 13.71
CA SER A 142 -1.82 21.08 13.77
C SER A 142 -1.43 21.72 15.10
N HIS A 143 -0.82 22.88 15.03
CA HIS A 143 -0.63 23.77 16.21
C HIS A 143 -1.91 24.49 16.52
#